data_adee5a78e658ac0d1397076378d3dba9
#
_entry.id   adee5a78e658ac0d1397076378d3dba9
#
_cell.length_a   1.000
_cell.length_b   1.000
_cell.length_c   1.000
_cell.angle_alpha   90.00
_cell.angle_beta   90.00
_cell.angle_gamma   90.00
#
_symmetry.space_group_name_H-M   'P 1'
#
loop_
_entity.id
_entity.type
_entity.pdbx_description
1 polymer ?
#
loop_
_entity_poly.entity_id
_entity_poly.type
_entity_poly.pdbx_seq_one_letter_code
_entity_poly.pdbx_strand_id
1 'polypeptide(L)'
;MAEEKNMTVATEEKTEATAPKTENQYLLKLNRPYVFEGKEYAEIDLAGLDKLTVQDAINAQRQLFNEREPAAMLLCETTTAFVRILAAKATGLPIEFFKLAPRSVSRRIYGMVMGYMNVDSNTENHIMRLEKPYYFEGKQYTEIDLNSVADLNSLNESAAENRLTRAGFMVTDTSYNYLYACILAGMATGLPEEFFTGLPLYEVLKIKNAVNDAGFFE
;
A
#
# COMPACT_ATOMS: atom_id res chain seq x y z
N MET A 1 -28.97 38.62 67.56
CA MET A 1 -29.45 37.60 66.58
C MET A 1 -28.77 37.85 65.25
N ALA A 2 -27.74 37.09 64.99
CA ALA A 2 -27.01 37.13 63.72
C ALA A 2 -27.02 35.71 63.16
N GLU A 3 -27.63 35.53 61.99
CA GLU A 3 -27.67 34.26 61.27
C GLU A 3 -26.37 34.07 60.49
N GLU A 4 -25.67 33.01 60.82
CA GLU A 4 -24.51 32.51 60.02
C GLU A 4 -25.02 31.81 58.79
N LYS A 5 -24.68 32.35 57.65
CA LYS A 5 -24.85 31.67 56.36
C LYS A 5 -23.66 30.74 56.09
N ASN A 6 -23.93 29.45 56.12
CA ASN A 6 -23.01 28.39 55.77
C ASN A 6 -22.85 28.34 54.25
N MET A 7 -21.65 28.59 53.74
CA MET A 7 -21.34 28.60 52.33
C MET A 7 -20.64 27.28 51.99
N THR A 8 -21.41 26.36 51.39
CA THR A 8 -20.89 25.07 50.91
C THR A 8 -20.12 25.30 49.62
N VAL A 9 -18.83 25.03 49.65
CA VAL A 9 -17.96 25.03 48.46
C VAL A 9 -18.15 23.71 47.72
N ALA A 10 -18.74 23.77 46.55
CA ALA A 10 -18.81 22.62 45.62
C ALA A 10 -17.47 22.47 44.90
N THR A 11 -16.81 21.35 45.13
CA THR A 11 -15.61 20.94 44.41
C THR A 11 -16.05 20.37 43.05
N GLU A 12 -15.75 21.07 41.97
CA GLU A 12 -15.92 20.56 40.62
C GLU A 12 -14.85 19.51 40.31
N GLU A 13 -15.23 18.25 40.30
CA GLU A 13 -14.43 17.19 39.71
C GLU A 13 -14.39 17.37 38.20
N LYS A 14 -13.22 17.77 37.68
CA LYS A 14 -12.92 17.72 36.26
C LYS A 14 -12.84 16.27 35.82
N THR A 15 -13.89 15.75 35.22
CA THR A 15 -13.87 14.50 34.47
C THR A 15 -13.10 14.77 33.19
N GLU A 16 -11.84 14.33 33.11
CA GLU A 16 -11.11 14.24 31.84
C GLU A 16 -11.82 13.23 30.94
N ALA A 17 -12.51 13.74 29.93
CA ALA A 17 -13.07 12.92 28.86
C ALA A 17 -11.91 12.30 28.07
N THR A 18 -11.61 11.04 28.35
CA THR A 18 -10.70 10.21 27.55
C THR A 18 -11.32 10.07 26.16
N ALA A 19 -10.74 10.74 25.16
CA ALA A 19 -11.12 10.55 23.75
C ALA A 19 -11.07 9.06 23.42
N PRO A 20 -12.03 8.52 22.63
CA PRO A 20 -12.01 7.12 22.25
C PRO A 20 -10.71 6.85 21.49
N LYS A 21 -9.87 5.96 22.01
CA LYS A 21 -8.71 5.44 21.30
C LYS A 21 -9.25 4.72 20.07
N THR A 22 -9.09 5.31 18.89
CA THR A 22 -9.35 4.65 17.63
C THR A 22 -8.52 3.37 17.64
N GLU A 23 -9.17 2.19 17.69
CA GLU A 23 -8.46 0.92 17.66
C GLU A 23 -7.62 0.91 16.38
N ASN A 24 -6.32 0.68 16.53
CA ASN A 24 -5.41 0.57 15.40
C ASN A 24 -5.79 -0.70 14.62
N GLN A 25 -6.51 -0.52 13.50
CA GLN A 25 -7.01 -1.61 12.65
C GLN A 25 -5.89 -2.49 12.09
N TYR A 26 -4.65 -2.01 12.12
CA TYR A 26 -3.46 -2.72 11.64
C TYR A 26 -2.65 -3.37 12.78
N LEU A 27 -3.16 -3.36 14.02
CA LEU A 27 -2.54 -4.05 15.14
C LEU A 27 -2.96 -5.52 15.15
N LEU A 28 -2.04 -6.40 14.79
CA LEU A 28 -2.24 -7.85 14.78
C LEU A 28 -1.94 -8.44 16.16
N LYS A 29 -2.96 -8.72 16.98
CA LYS A 29 -2.82 -9.44 18.24
C LYS A 29 -2.67 -10.93 17.96
N LEU A 30 -1.64 -11.58 18.52
CA LEU A 30 -1.36 -12.99 18.33
C LEU A 30 -2.05 -13.84 19.42
N ASN A 31 -2.71 -14.93 19.03
CA ASN A 31 -3.35 -15.85 19.98
C ASN A 31 -2.33 -16.60 20.84
N ARG A 32 -1.14 -16.79 20.29
CA ARG A 32 0.05 -17.33 20.99
C ARG A 32 1.21 -16.42 20.63
N PRO A 33 1.98 -15.95 21.62
CA PRO A 33 3.16 -15.14 21.34
C PRO A 33 4.13 -15.86 20.41
N TYR A 34 4.76 -15.08 19.54
CA TYR A 34 5.81 -15.57 18.64
C TYR A 34 7.17 -15.17 19.19
N VAL A 35 8.04 -16.16 19.40
CA VAL A 35 9.40 -15.91 19.89
C VAL A 35 10.35 -15.84 18.69
N PHE A 36 11.06 -14.72 18.55
CA PHE A 36 12.07 -14.50 17.54
C PHE A 36 13.31 -13.91 18.20
N GLU A 37 14.48 -14.52 18.00
CA GLU A 37 15.78 -14.11 18.59
C GLU A 37 15.69 -13.86 20.10
N GLY A 38 14.96 -14.74 20.83
CA GLY A 38 14.81 -14.65 22.28
C GLY A 38 13.82 -13.59 22.77
N LYS A 39 13.23 -12.79 21.88
CA LYS A 39 12.20 -11.82 22.21
C LYS A 39 10.82 -12.35 21.87
N GLU A 40 9.88 -12.16 22.80
CA GLU A 40 8.49 -12.57 22.66
C GLU A 40 7.66 -11.43 22.08
N TYR A 41 6.87 -11.76 21.05
CA TYR A 41 5.96 -10.83 20.38
C TYR A 41 4.51 -11.32 20.56
N ALA A 42 3.73 -10.59 21.36
CA ALA A 42 2.29 -10.83 21.53
C ALA A 42 1.46 -10.13 20.45
N GLU A 43 2.02 -9.12 19.83
CA GLU A 43 1.37 -8.33 18.80
C GLU A 43 2.37 -7.83 17.75
N ILE A 44 1.86 -7.54 16.55
CA ILE A 44 2.63 -6.97 15.44
C ILE A 44 1.86 -5.76 14.92
N ASP A 45 2.47 -4.59 14.95
CA ASP A 45 1.86 -3.36 14.46
C ASP A 45 2.25 -3.10 13.00
N LEU A 46 1.27 -3.20 12.12
CA LEU A 46 1.39 -2.96 10.67
C LEU A 46 0.92 -1.55 10.26
N ALA A 47 0.70 -0.61 11.20
CA ALA A 47 0.27 0.76 10.89
C ALA A 47 1.23 1.51 9.95
N GLY A 48 2.50 1.07 9.90
CA GLY A 48 3.46 1.60 8.92
C GLY A 48 3.11 1.35 7.46
N LEU A 49 2.11 0.50 7.14
CA LEU A 49 1.58 0.35 5.78
C LEU A 49 1.10 1.70 5.22
N ASP A 50 0.53 2.57 6.05
CA ASP A 50 0.06 3.91 5.65
C ASP A 50 1.18 4.84 5.16
N LYS A 51 2.43 4.50 5.42
CA LYS A 51 3.62 5.26 4.98
C LYS A 51 4.23 4.71 3.69
N LEU A 52 3.79 3.53 3.25
CA LEU A 52 4.31 2.91 2.05
C LEU A 52 3.64 3.50 0.80
N THR A 53 4.42 3.56 -0.26
CA THR A 53 4.01 4.09 -1.56
C THR A 53 4.02 3.00 -2.63
N VAL A 54 3.52 3.32 -3.80
CA VAL A 54 3.64 2.49 -5.00
C VAL A 54 5.11 2.16 -5.30
N GLN A 55 6.04 3.10 -5.05
CA GLN A 55 7.48 2.87 -5.20
C GLN A 55 7.97 1.71 -4.32
N ASP A 56 7.38 1.52 -3.14
CA ASP A 56 7.74 0.43 -2.24
C ASP A 56 7.29 -0.93 -2.79
N ALA A 57 6.12 -0.98 -3.43
CA ALA A 57 5.65 -2.17 -4.13
C ALA A 57 6.55 -2.49 -5.35
N ILE A 58 6.94 -1.48 -6.13
CA ILE A 58 7.88 -1.62 -7.25
C ILE A 58 9.23 -2.17 -6.76
N ASN A 59 9.74 -1.64 -5.66
CA ASN A 59 11.01 -2.09 -5.08
C ASN A 59 10.91 -3.54 -4.58
N ALA A 60 9.80 -3.92 -3.94
CA ALA A 60 9.54 -5.29 -3.50
C ALA A 60 9.46 -6.24 -4.70
N GLN A 61 8.74 -5.88 -5.75
CA GLN A 61 8.64 -6.65 -6.98
C GLN A 61 10.02 -6.83 -7.64
N ARG A 62 10.81 -5.76 -7.75
CA ARG A 62 12.18 -5.79 -8.29
C ARG A 62 13.13 -6.66 -7.47
N GLN A 63 13.03 -6.59 -6.13
CA GLN A 63 13.82 -7.44 -5.25
C GLN A 63 13.55 -8.91 -5.51
N LEU A 64 12.27 -9.34 -5.52
CA LEU A 64 11.87 -10.71 -5.76
C LEU A 64 12.29 -11.21 -7.15
N PHE A 65 12.23 -10.32 -8.12
CA PHE A 65 12.69 -10.59 -9.47
C PHE A 65 14.19 -10.87 -9.50
N ASN A 66 15.00 -10.06 -8.82
CA ASN A 66 16.44 -10.23 -8.72
C ASN A 66 16.83 -11.47 -7.89
N GLU A 67 16.05 -11.82 -6.88
CA GLU A 67 16.19 -13.04 -6.07
C GLU A 67 15.75 -14.30 -6.84
N ARG A 68 15.20 -14.15 -8.04
CA ARG A 68 14.69 -15.23 -8.90
C ARG A 68 13.62 -16.10 -8.20
N GLU A 69 12.72 -15.45 -7.47
CA GLU A 69 11.57 -16.10 -6.85
C GLU A 69 10.50 -16.43 -7.92
N PRO A 70 10.40 -17.68 -8.42
CA PRO A 70 9.59 -17.98 -9.62
C PRO A 70 8.10 -17.65 -9.45
N ALA A 71 7.56 -17.90 -8.25
CA ALA A 71 6.15 -17.63 -7.97
C ALA A 71 5.81 -16.13 -8.01
N ALA A 72 6.80 -15.27 -7.74
CA ALA A 72 6.61 -13.81 -7.73
C ALA A 72 6.78 -13.16 -9.12
N MET A 73 7.20 -13.93 -10.12
CA MET A 73 7.47 -13.39 -11.47
C MET A 73 6.20 -13.13 -12.28
N LEU A 74 5.08 -13.75 -11.91
CA LEU A 74 3.78 -13.55 -12.57
C LEU A 74 2.88 -12.67 -11.70
N LEU A 75 2.26 -13.23 -10.68
CA LEU A 75 1.33 -12.52 -9.76
C LEU A 75 2.04 -12.21 -8.45
N CYS A 76 2.90 -11.21 -8.45
CA CYS A 76 3.76 -10.84 -7.34
C CYS A 76 2.97 -10.65 -6.03
N GLU A 77 1.88 -9.89 -6.09
CA GLU A 77 1.00 -9.57 -4.96
C GLU A 77 0.34 -10.79 -4.31
N THR A 78 0.19 -11.90 -5.03
CA THR A 78 -0.41 -13.12 -4.48
C THR A 78 0.58 -13.96 -3.68
N THR A 79 1.85 -13.56 -3.64
CA THR A 79 2.89 -14.36 -3.00
C THR A 79 3.15 -13.95 -1.55
N THR A 80 3.45 -14.95 -0.72
CA THR A 80 3.90 -14.71 0.66
C THR A 80 5.22 -13.93 0.70
N ALA A 81 6.05 -14.08 -0.33
CA ALA A 81 7.34 -13.41 -0.45
C ALA A 81 7.17 -11.89 -0.58
N PHE A 82 6.26 -11.45 -1.43
CA PHE A 82 5.93 -10.02 -1.59
C PHE A 82 5.40 -9.40 -0.30
N VAL A 83 4.42 -10.07 0.32
CA VAL A 83 3.84 -9.60 1.58
C VAL A 83 4.87 -9.50 2.70
N ARG A 84 5.83 -10.44 2.79
CA ARG A 84 6.93 -10.36 3.78
C ARG A 84 7.76 -9.08 3.63
N ILE A 85 8.10 -8.71 2.40
CA ILE A 85 8.91 -7.50 2.15
C ILE A 85 8.15 -6.26 2.59
N LEU A 86 6.86 -6.14 2.22
CA LEU A 86 6.05 -5.00 2.62
C LEU A 86 5.85 -4.95 4.14
N ALA A 87 5.56 -6.09 4.78
CA ALA A 87 5.41 -6.17 6.23
C ALA A 87 6.70 -5.81 6.97
N ALA A 88 7.86 -6.29 6.50
CA ALA A 88 9.15 -5.92 7.07
C ALA A 88 9.40 -4.40 6.98
N LYS A 89 9.08 -3.81 5.83
CA LYS A 89 9.23 -2.37 5.63
C LYS A 89 8.26 -1.56 6.49
N ALA A 90 7.01 -1.99 6.59
CA ALA A 90 5.98 -1.31 7.40
C ALA A 90 6.29 -1.33 8.89
N THR A 91 6.85 -2.43 9.40
CA THR A 91 7.13 -2.61 10.83
C THR A 91 8.52 -2.22 11.27
N GLY A 92 9.48 -2.15 10.33
CA GLY A 92 10.91 -2.02 10.62
C GLY A 92 11.54 -3.27 11.21
N LEU A 93 10.81 -4.40 11.29
CA LEU A 93 11.36 -5.68 11.75
C LEU A 93 12.18 -6.35 10.63
N PRO A 94 13.20 -7.15 10.98
CA PRO A 94 14.02 -7.83 9.98
C PRO A 94 13.20 -8.81 9.15
N ILE A 95 13.56 -9.00 7.89
CA ILE A 95 12.85 -9.90 6.97
C ILE A 95 12.82 -11.34 7.47
N GLU A 96 13.84 -11.76 8.22
CA GLU A 96 13.96 -13.08 8.85
C GLU A 96 12.84 -13.34 9.87
N PHE A 97 12.39 -12.30 10.58
CA PHE A 97 11.23 -12.37 11.46
C PHE A 97 10.01 -12.91 10.72
N PHE A 98 9.76 -12.41 9.52
CA PHE A 98 8.63 -12.81 8.70
C PHE A 98 8.88 -14.15 7.96
N LYS A 99 10.12 -14.45 7.59
CA LYS A 99 10.49 -15.74 6.98
C LYS A 99 10.28 -16.91 7.93
N LEU A 100 10.58 -16.71 9.22
CA LEU A 100 10.52 -17.75 10.25
C LEU A 100 9.19 -17.74 11.02
N ALA A 101 8.30 -16.77 10.75
CA ALA A 101 7.01 -16.69 11.42
C ALA A 101 6.17 -17.95 11.19
N PRO A 102 5.50 -18.48 12.26
CA PRO A 102 4.57 -19.59 12.12
C PRO A 102 3.51 -19.31 11.05
N ARG A 103 3.07 -20.34 10.36
CA ARG A 103 2.07 -20.22 9.28
C ARG A 103 0.80 -19.49 9.72
N SER A 104 0.36 -19.67 10.95
CA SER A 104 -0.81 -18.97 11.51
C SER A 104 -0.60 -17.45 11.59
N VAL A 105 0.59 -17.01 11.97
CA VAL A 105 0.99 -15.59 12.01
C VAL A 105 1.13 -15.04 10.58
N SER A 106 1.88 -15.77 9.74
CA SER A 106 2.13 -15.41 8.34
C SER A 106 0.84 -15.20 7.53
N ARG A 107 -0.16 -16.09 7.70
CA ARG A 107 -1.47 -15.98 7.02
C ARG A 107 -2.27 -14.76 7.46
N ARG A 108 -2.20 -14.40 8.73
CA ARG A 108 -2.88 -13.21 9.25
C ARG A 108 -2.22 -11.92 8.76
N ILE A 109 -0.87 -11.88 8.74
CA ILE A 109 -0.13 -10.76 8.14
C ILE A 109 -0.48 -10.62 6.66
N TYR A 110 -0.51 -11.74 5.92
CA TYR A 110 -0.93 -11.77 4.52
C TYR A 110 -2.33 -11.15 4.34
N GLY A 111 -3.30 -11.58 5.14
CA GLY A 111 -4.67 -11.06 5.08
C GLY A 111 -4.74 -9.55 5.34
N MET A 112 -3.97 -9.02 6.29
CA MET A 112 -3.94 -7.59 6.61
C MET A 112 -3.29 -6.77 5.50
N VAL A 113 -2.13 -7.19 4.98
CA VAL A 113 -1.44 -6.49 3.89
C VAL A 113 -2.28 -6.51 2.62
N MET A 114 -2.85 -7.67 2.27
CA MET A 114 -3.72 -7.78 1.09
C MET A 114 -5.02 -7.00 1.26
N GLY A 115 -5.61 -7.01 2.45
CA GLY A 115 -6.78 -6.17 2.76
C GLY A 115 -6.48 -4.68 2.63
N TYR A 116 -5.28 -4.24 3.02
CA TYR A 116 -4.82 -2.87 2.83
C TYR A 116 -4.65 -2.50 1.34
N MET A 117 -4.16 -3.42 0.53
CA MET A 117 -3.91 -3.19 -0.91
C MET A 117 -5.17 -3.33 -1.78
N ASN A 118 -6.13 -4.15 -1.36
CA ASN A 118 -7.38 -4.40 -2.09
C ASN A 118 -8.50 -3.43 -1.64
N VAL A 119 -8.23 -2.15 -1.67
CA VAL A 119 -9.29 -1.15 -1.57
C VAL A 119 -10.07 -1.18 -2.89
N ASP A 120 -11.41 -1.12 -2.81
CA ASP A 120 -12.29 -1.26 -3.98
C ASP A 120 -11.85 -0.38 -5.14
N SER A 121 -11.54 -1.04 -6.25
CA SER A 121 -11.14 -0.37 -7.49
C SER A 121 -12.38 0.14 -8.22
N ASN A 122 -12.93 1.28 -7.79
CA ASN A 122 -13.95 1.98 -8.55
C ASN A 122 -13.29 2.75 -9.71
N THR A 123 -12.97 2.01 -10.77
CA THR A 123 -12.66 2.58 -12.08
C THR A 123 -13.94 2.53 -12.90
N GLU A 124 -14.64 3.65 -13.01
CA GLU A 124 -15.76 3.80 -13.95
C GLU A 124 -15.25 4.61 -15.14
N ASN A 125 -15.48 4.10 -16.35
CA ASN A 125 -15.09 4.77 -17.61
C ASN A 125 -13.60 5.20 -17.65
N HIS A 126 -12.70 4.32 -17.18
CA HIS A 126 -11.25 4.55 -17.13
C HIS A 126 -10.80 5.78 -16.29
N ILE A 127 -11.70 6.29 -15.43
CA ILE A 127 -11.35 7.31 -14.45
C ILE A 127 -11.03 6.61 -13.12
N MET A 128 -9.77 6.67 -12.72
CA MET A 128 -9.31 6.10 -11.46
C MET A 128 -9.57 7.09 -10.32
N ARG A 129 -10.50 6.78 -9.42
CA ARG A 129 -10.75 7.58 -8.23
C ARG A 129 -9.76 7.21 -7.13
N LEU A 130 -9.09 8.21 -6.58
CA LEU A 130 -8.20 8.04 -5.44
C LEU A 130 -9.00 7.87 -4.15
N GLU A 131 -8.55 6.96 -3.28
CA GLU A 131 -9.20 6.72 -1.98
C GLU A 131 -9.17 7.96 -1.08
N LYS A 132 -8.07 8.72 -1.15
CA LYS A 132 -7.89 10.00 -0.46
C LYS A 132 -7.33 11.03 -1.43
N PRO A 133 -7.65 12.31 -1.25
CA PRO A 133 -7.04 13.37 -2.04
C PRO A 133 -5.51 13.31 -1.96
N TYR A 134 -4.83 13.31 -3.11
CA TYR A 134 -3.38 13.29 -3.22
C TYR A 134 -2.87 14.67 -3.64
N TYR A 135 -1.82 15.14 -2.97
CA TYR A 135 -1.20 16.44 -3.26
C TYR A 135 0.15 16.22 -3.95
N PHE A 136 0.29 16.80 -5.14
CA PHE A 136 1.53 16.73 -5.90
C PHE A 136 1.81 18.09 -6.54
N GLU A 137 3.01 18.63 -6.33
CA GLU A 137 3.45 19.95 -6.84
C GLU A 137 2.45 21.08 -6.58
N GLY A 138 1.86 21.09 -5.37
CA GLY A 138 0.91 22.14 -4.95
C GLY A 138 -0.51 22.00 -5.52
N LYS A 139 -0.79 20.96 -6.30
CA LYS A 139 -2.11 20.66 -6.85
C LYS A 139 -2.72 19.44 -6.16
N GLN A 140 -4.03 19.48 -5.93
CA GLN A 140 -4.79 18.38 -5.36
C GLN A 140 -5.41 17.53 -6.47
N TYR A 141 -5.30 16.21 -6.33
CA TYR A 141 -5.90 15.23 -7.21
C TYR A 141 -6.84 14.32 -6.41
N THR A 142 -8.04 14.11 -6.91
CA THR A 142 -9.04 13.16 -6.35
C THR A 142 -9.36 12.04 -7.33
N GLU A 143 -9.05 12.26 -8.60
CA GLU A 143 -9.25 11.30 -9.67
C GLU A 143 -8.17 11.49 -10.75
N ILE A 144 -7.95 10.47 -11.54
CA ILE A 144 -6.99 10.44 -12.65
C ILE A 144 -7.72 9.88 -13.86
N ASP A 145 -7.80 10.67 -14.93
CA ASP A 145 -8.36 10.24 -16.22
C ASP A 145 -7.31 9.44 -17.00
N LEU A 146 -7.58 8.16 -17.21
CA LEU A 146 -6.71 7.23 -17.93
C LEU A 146 -7.24 6.89 -19.35
N ASN A 147 -8.27 7.58 -19.85
CA ASN A 147 -8.84 7.29 -21.17
C ASN A 147 -7.80 7.34 -22.28
N SER A 148 -6.81 8.24 -22.20
CA SER A 148 -5.74 8.33 -23.20
C SER A 148 -4.76 7.13 -23.19
N VAL A 149 -4.93 6.15 -22.31
CA VAL A 149 -4.20 4.87 -22.42
C VAL A 149 -4.54 4.17 -23.74
N ALA A 150 -5.79 4.27 -24.22
CA ALA A 150 -6.22 3.73 -25.49
C ALA A 150 -5.50 4.36 -26.70
N ASP A 151 -4.97 5.58 -26.58
CA ASP A 151 -4.28 6.30 -27.62
C ASP A 151 -2.77 5.99 -27.70
N LEU A 152 -2.26 5.25 -26.71
CA LEU A 152 -0.85 4.83 -26.71
C LEU A 152 -0.61 3.82 -27.86
N ASN A 153 0.56 3.92 -28.46
CA ASN A 153 0.93 3.08 -29.58
C ASN A 153 2.15 2.19 -29.25
N SER A 154 2.50 1.28 -30.14
CA SER A 154 3.60 0.33 -29.93
C SER A 154 4.96 0.98 -29.68
N LEU A 155 5.19 2.24 -30.09
CA LEU A 155 6.41 2.96 -29.75
C LEU A 155 6.41 3.38 -28.28
N ASN A 156 5.27 3.75 -27.74
CA ASN A 156 5.10 4.04 -26.32
C ASN A 156 5.34 2.79 -25.47
N GLU A 157 4.76 1.64 -25.89
CA GLU A 157 4.95 0.36 -25.22
C GLU A 157 6.43 -0.05 -25.24
N SER A 158 7.08 -0.01 -26.40
CA SER A 158 8.51 -0.33 -26.53
C SER A 158 9.39 0.63 -25.69
N ALA A 159 9.03 1.89 -25.58
CA ALA A 159 9.73 2.84 -24.72
C ALA A 159 9.58 2.48 -23.25
N ALA A 160 8.37 2.07 -22.82
CA ALA A 160 8.10 1.61 -21.46
C ALA A 160 8.88 0.32 -21.14
N GLU A 161 8.90 -0.66 -22.03
CA GLU A 161 9.68 -1.91 -21.92
C GLU A 161 11.19 -1.64 -21.78
N ASN A 162 11.73 -0.75 -22.62
CA ASN A 162 13.12 -0.33 -22.52
C ASN A 162 13.43 0.34 -21.16
N ARG A 163 12.47 1.08 -20.61
CA ARG A 163 12.62 1.71 -19.31
C ARG A 163 12.59 0.67 -18.19
N LEU A 164 11.72 -0.35 -18.26
CA LEU A 164 11.73 -1.49 -17.34
C LEU A 164 13.09 -2.19 -17.30
N THR A 165 13.64 -2.50 -18.48
CA THR A 165 14.94 -3.17 -18.59
C THR A 165 16.05 -2.34 -17.93
N ARG A 166 16.07 -1.01 -18.14
CA ARG A 166 17.01 -0.10 -17.49
C ARG A 166 16.82 -0.04 -15.98
N ALA A 167 15.59 -0.26 -15.49
CA ALA A 167 15.26 -0.31 -14.07
C ALA A 167 15.59 -1.66 -13.42
N GLY A 168 16.15 -2.63 -14.18
CA GLY A 168 16.58 -3.94 -13.69
C GLY A 168 15.48 -5.00 -13.69
N PHE A 169 14.40 -4.80 -14.45
CA PHE A 169 13.41 -5.84 -14.72
C PHE A 169 13.72 -6.55 -16.04
N MET A 170 13.42 -7.87 -16.14
CA MET A 170 13.26 -8.53 -17.44
C MET A 170 11.81 -8.35 -17.90
N VAL A 171 11.64 -8.09 -19.17
CA VAL A 171 10.31 -8.02 -19.79
C VAL A 171 9.84 -9.45 -20.05
N THR A 172 9.05 -10.00 -19.13
CA THR A 172 8.43 -11.32 -19.30
C THR A 172 6.93 -11.17 -19.55
N ASP A 173 6.24 -10.51 -18.64
CA ASP A 173 4.84 -10.13 -18.76
C ASP A 173 4.64 -8.75 -18.14
N THR A 174 4.48 -7.76 -18.99
CA THR A 174 4.38 -6.36 -18.60
C THR A 174 3.08 -6.07 -17.85
N SER A 175 2.01 -6.82 -18.11
CA SER A 175 0.68 -6.62 -17.49
C SER A 175 0.71 -6.72 -15.96
N TYR A 176 1.65 -7.46 -15.40
CA TYR A 176 1.80 -7.63 -13.95
C TYR A 176 2.86 -6.73 -13.32
N ASN A 177 3.51 -5.88 -14.11
CA ASN A 177 4.59 -5.03 -13.62
C ASN A 177 4.07 -3.66 -13.18
N TYR A 178 4.28 -3.31 -11.91
CA TYR A 178 3.79 -2.04 -11.35
C TYR A 178 4.48 -0.82 -11.95
N LEU A 179 5.79 -0.90 -12.22
CA LEU A 179 6.52 0.21 -12.85
C LEU A 179 6.03 0.42 -14.28
N TYR A 180 5.78 -0.65 -15.03
CA TYR A 180 5.21 -0.55 -16.37
C TYR A 180 3.87 0.19 -16.37
N ALA A 181 2.99 -0.18 -15.45
CA ALA A 181 1.70 0.47 -15.30
C ALA A 181 1.85 1.97 -14.98
N CYS A 182 2.77 2.34 -14.08
CA CYS A 182 3.05 3.74 -13.77
C CYS A 182 3.59 4.53 -14.98
N ILE A 183 4.47 3.90 -15.78
CA ILE A 183 5.03 4.52 -16.99
C ILE A 183 3.93 4.79 -18.02
N LEU A 184 3.08 3.79 -18.31
CA LEU A 184 1.96 3.95 -19.25
C LEU A 184 0.97 5.01 -18.77
N ALA A 185 0.60 4.99 -17.48
CA ALA A 185 -0.26 6.01 -16.89
C ALA A 185 0.36 7.42 -17.03
N GLY A 186 1.67 7.55 -16.80
CA GLY A 186 2.41 8.80 -17.01
C GLY A 186 2.39 9.27 -18.46
N MET A 187 2.61 8.37 -19.42
CA MET A 187 2.56 8.68 -20.85
C MET A 187 1.17 9.13 -21.29
N ALA A 188 0.12 8.46 -20.81
CA ALA A 188 -1.26 8.76 -21.16
C ALA A 188 -1.75 10.09 -20.59
N THR A 189 -1.38 10.41 -19.35
CA THR A 189 -1.87 11.60 -18.64
C THR A 189 -0.98 12.83 -18.78
N GLY A 190 0.28 12.65 -19.20
CA GLY A 190 1.31 13.67 -19.17
C GLY A 190 1.82 14.00 -17.76
N LEU A 191 1.39 13.28 -16.73
CA LEU A 191 1.92 13.40 -15.37
C LEU A 191 3.26 12.69 -15.26
N PRO A 192 4.21 13.20 -14.44
CA PRO A 192 5.50 12.55 -14.27
C PRO A 192 5.36 11.20 -13.56
N GLU A 193 6.32 10.29 -13.81
CA GLU A 193 6.33 8.95 -13.18
C GLU A 193 6.31 9.05 -11.65
N GLU A 194 6.99 10.05 -11.10
CA GLU A 194 7.07 10.32 -9.67
C GLU A 194 5.69 10.59 -9.04
N PHE A 195 4.74 11.11 -9.81
CA PHE A 195 3.36 11.26 -9.37
C PHE A 195 2.76 9.88 -9.04
N PHE A 196 2.87 8.92 -9.95
CA PHE A 196 2.29 7.58 -9.78
C PHE A 196 3.04 6.75 -8.75
N THR A 197 4.37 6.79 -8.77
CA THR A 197 5.19 6.02 -7.83
C THR A 197 5.12 6.57 -6.39
N GLY A 198 4.78 7.85 -6.23
CA GLY A 198 4.56 8.50 -4.95
C GLY A 198 3.18 8.28 -4.33
N LEU A 199 2.21 7.77 -5.10
CA LEU A 199 0.87 7.45 -4.56
C LEU A 199 0.96 6.43 -3.42
N PRO A 200 0.01 6.45 -2.47
CA PRO A 200 -0.05 5.45 -1.41
C PRO A 200 -0.10 4.01 -1.95
N LEU A 201 0.47 3.07 -1.20
CA LEU A 201 0.59 1.66 -1.60
C LEU A 201 -0.75 1.04 -2.02
N TYR A 202 -1.87 1.40 -1.38
CA TYR A 202 -3.20 0.87 -1.71
C TYR A 202 -3.70 1.28 -3.11
N GLU A 203 -3.07 2.24 -3.78
CA GLU A 203 -3.43 2.63 -5.15
C GLU A 203 -2.71 1.76 -6.22
N VAL A 204 -1.71 0.96 -5.85
CA VAL A 204 -0.86 0.24 -6.80
C VAL A 204 -1.65 -0.75 -7.69
N LEU A 205 -2.59 -1.47 -7.09
CA LEU A 205 -3.40 -2.43 -7.84
C LEU A 205 -4.43 -1.73 -8.73
N LYS A 206 -4.96 -0.58 -8.29
CA LYS A 206 -5.86 0.25 -9.11
C LYS A 206 -5.15 0.74 -10.37
N ILE A 207 -3.94 1.29 -10.25
CA ILE A 207 -3.14 1.75 -11.39
C ILE A 207 -2.91 0.57 -12.36
N LYS A 208 -2.40 -0.56 -11.82
CA LYS A 208 -2.11 -1.74 -12.62
C LYS A 208 -3.35 -2.24 -13.37
N ASN A 209 -4.48 -2.35 -12.68
CA ASN A 209 -5.70 -2.85 -13.28
C ASN A 209 -6.29 -1.85 -14.29
N ALA A 210 -6.25 -0.55 -13.98
CA ALA A 210 -6.81 0.48 -14.83
C ALA A 210 -6.09 0.60 -16.19
N VAL A 211 -4.75 0.53 -16.22
CA VAL A 211 -3.99 0.59 -17.51
C VAL A 211 -4.06 -0.71 -18.32
N ASN A 212 -4.48 -1.83 -17.71
CA ASN A 212 -4.64 -3.12 -18.38
C ASN A 212 -6.11 -3.48 -18.57
N ASP A 213 -7.02 -2.52 -18.46
CA ASP A 213 -8.45 -2.78 -18.63
C ASP A 213 -8.74 -3.20 -20.07
N ALA A 214 -9.38 -4.36 -20.21
CA ALA A 214 -9.77 -4.91 -21.52
C ALA A 214 -10.67 -3.95 -22.32
N GLY A 215 -11.43 -3.10 -21.66
CA GLY A 215 -12.29 -2.09 -22.29
C GLY A 215 -11.55 -1.06 -23.15
N PHE A 216 -10.22 -0.95 -23.03
CA PHE A 216 -9.41 -0.13 -23.95
C PHE A 216 -9.22 -0.77 -25.32
N PHE A 217 -9.46 -2.08 -25.46
CA PHE A 217 -9.11 -2.87 -26.64
C PHE A 217 -10.35 -3.42 -27.37
N GLU A 218 -11.56 -3.05 -26.92
CA GLU A 218 -12.85 -3.31 -27.55
C GLU A 218 -13.26 -2.12 -28.42
#